data_bff1576d1c815e1eda2174fd6b2c756b
#
_entry.id   bff1576d1c815e1eda2174fd6b2c756b
#
_cell.length_a   1.000
_cell.length_b   1.000
_cell.length_c   1.000
_cell.angle_alpha   90.00
_cell.angle_beta   90.00
_cell.angle_gamma   90.00
#
_symmetry.space_group_name_H-M   'P 1'
#
loop_
_entity.id
_entity.type
_entity.pdbx_description
1 polymer ?
#
loop_
_entity_poly.entity_id
_entity_poly.type
_entity_poly.pdbx_seq_one_letter_code
_entity_poly.pdbx_strand_id
1 'polypeptide(L)'
;MKLSGSYRLSVKKEVVWKALNDSNILKQCIPGCEAFNKEGDTVFNVTATNQIGPMNATFSGVVTLSNIEENQSYTLSGEGQSSVGFANGSADVKLVEENGITTLNYEIEVNVGGKIAQLGSRLINGVAKKMSDYFFGRFADLVSPITKEEKKTGTITEKKRVKEIKSNFLNKYIYSAIGILILLVVAIFYIVSR
;
A
#
# COMPACT_ATOMS: atom_id res chain seq x y z
N MET A 1 -12.70 -9.37 7.50
CA MET A 1 -11.52 -8.98 8.31
C MET A 1 -11.43 -7.46 8.27
N LYS A 2 -11.22 -6.81 9.44
CA LYS A 2 -11.10 -5.34 9.51
C LYS A 2 -9.69 -4.94 9.91
N LEU A 3 -9.18 -3.88 9.31
CA LEU A 3 -7.85 -3.35 9.55
C LEU A 3 -7.84 -1.84 9.40
N SER A 4 -7.00 -1.17 10.17
CA SER A 4 -6.81 0.27 10.09
C SER A 4 -5.37 0.64 10.38
N GLY A 5 -4.94 1.79 9.91
CA GLY A 5 -3.62 2.31 10.19
C GLY A 5 -3.37 3.70 9.61
N SER A 6 -2.14 4.16 9.78
CA SER A 6 -1.72 5.46 9.28
C SER A 6 -0.27 5.41 8.79
N TYR A 7 0.03 6.26 7.81
CA TYR A 7 1.36 6.43 7.25
C TYR A 7 1.71 7.91 7.10
N ARG A 8 2.91 8.31 7.56
CA ARG A 8 3.37 9.70 7.49
C ARG A 8 4.33 9.89 6.32
N LEU A 9 4.05 10.92 5.52
CA LEU A 9 4.81 11.29 4.33
C LEU A 9 5.29 12.75 4.50
N SER A 10 6.58 12.99 4.35
CA SER A 10 7.19 14.32 4.50
C SER A 10 6.97 15.19 3.26
N VAL A 11 5.74 15.24 2.78
CA VAL A 11 5.28 16.02 1.62
C VAL A 11 3.87 16.52 1.83
N LYS A 12 3.46 17.55 1.08
CA LYS A 12 2.12 18.11 1.12
C LYS A 12 1.07 17.15 0.61
N LYS A 13 -0.17 17.28 1.10
CA LYS A 13 -1.29 16.38 0.75
C LYS A 13 -1.64 16.40 -0.74
N GLU A 14 -1.46 17.52 -1.43
CA GLU A 14 -1.71 17.61 -2.87
C GLU A 14 -0.74 16.73 -3.67
N VAL A 15 0.52 16.62 -3.21
CA VAL A 15 1.53 15.72 -3.82
C VAL A 15 1.14 14.26 -3.60
N VAL A 16 0.74 13.93 -2.37
CA VAL A 16 0.27 12.56 -2.03
C VAL A 16 -0.96 12.21 -2.84
N TRP A 17 -1.95 13.12 -2.90
CA TRP A 17 -3.18 12.93 -3.66
C TRP A 17 -2.92 12.66 -5.14
N LYS A 18 -2.11 13.51 -5.78
CA LYS A 18 -1.72 13.35 -7.18
C LYS A 18 -1.06 11.99 -7.44
N ALA A 19 -0.15 11.60 -6.56
CA ALA A 19 0.55 10.32 -6.68
C ALA A 19 -0.37 9.10 -6.48
N LEU A 20 -1.35 9.19 -5.56
CA LEU A 20 -2.37 8.14 -5.35
C LEU A 20 -3.35 8.00 -6.53
N ASN A 21 -3.39 8.97 -7.43
CA ASN A 21 -4.20 8.95 -8.64
C ASN A 21 -3.36 8.71 -9.93
N ASP A 22 -2.06 8.50 -9.80
CA ASP A 22 -1.15 8.24 -10.92
C ASP A 22 -0.91 6.73 -11.09
N SER A 23 -1.45 6.16 -12.18
CA SER A 23 -1.32 4.73 -12.49
C SER A 23 0.14 4.26 -12.63
N ASN A 24 1.06 5.12 -13.09
CA ASN A 24 2.47 4.77 -13.24
C ASN A 24 3.17 4.68 -11.88
N ILE A 25 2.81 5.56 -10.95
CA ILE A 25 3.31 5.52 -9.57
C ILE A 25 2.76 4.29 -8.86
N LEU A 26 1.43 4.08 -8.91
CA LEU A 26 0.78 2.95 -8.26
C LEU A 26 1.29 1.62 -8.78
N LYS A 27 1.47 1.47 -10.09
CA LYS A 27 2.06 0.27 -10.71
C LYS A 27 3.44 -0.07 -10.12
N GLN A 28 4.28 0.93 -9.85
CA GLN A 28 5.61 0.72 -9.27
C GLN A 28 5.58 0.40 -7.77
N CYS A 29 4.52 0.78 -7.08
CA CYS A 29 4.35 0.55 -5.64
C CYS A 29 3.73 -0.82 -5.33
N ILE A 30 2.98 -1.41 -6.24
CA ILE A 30 2.30 -2.70 -6.03
C ILE A 30 3.29 -3.84 -6.33
N PRO A 31 3.61 -4.71 -5.34
CA PRO A 31 4.52 -5.81 -5.55
C PRO A 31 3.95 -6.80 -6.57
N GLY A 32 4.79 -7.22 -7.52
CA GLY A 32 4.40 -8.16 -8.58
C GLY A 32 3.37 -7.61 -9.58
N CYS A 33 3.14 -6.29 -9.63
CA CYS A 33 2.20 -5.67 -10.55
C CYS A 33 2.65 -5.82 -11.99
N GLU A 34 1.88 -6.54 -12.78
CA GLU A 34 2.09 -6.74 -14.22
C GLU A 34 1.35 -5.68 -15.03
N ALA A 35 0.10 -5.40 -14.65
CA ALA A 35 -0.74 -4.40 -15.29
C ALA A 35 -1.47 -3.55 -14.25
N PHE A 36 -1.58 -2.25 -14.51
CA PHE A 36 -2.39 -1.30 -13.77
C PHE A 36 -2.93 -0.28 -14.77
N ASN A 37 -4.12 -0.54 -15.28
CA ASN A 37 -4.73 0.23 -16.36
C ASN A 37 -5.92 1.02 -15.83
N LYS A 38 -5.91 2.33 -16.05
CA LYS A 38 -7.03 3.21 -15.71
C LYS A 38 -8.09 3.10 -16.80
N GLU A 39 -9.32 2.86 -16.40
CA GLU A 39 -10.49 2.78 -17.27
C GLU A 39 -11.50 3.86 -16.87
N GLY A 40 -11.54 4.95 -17.61
CA GLY A 40 -12.28 6.15 -17.19
C GLY A 40 -11.58 6.90 -16.03
N ASP A 41 -12.37 7.60 -15.18
CA ASP A 41 -11.79 8.46 -14.13
C ASP A 41 -11.58 7.76 -12.79
N THR A 42 -12.36 6.75 -12.48
CA THR A 42 -12.44 6.14 -11.15
C THR A 42 -12.22 4.63 -11.13
N VAL A 43 -12.05 3.99 -12.29
CA VAL A 43 -11.94 2.53 -12.42
C VAL A 43 -10.53 2.14 -12.85
N PHE A 44 -9.97 1.12 -12.21
CA PHE A 44 -8.64 0.58 -12.51
C PHE A 44 -8.71 -0.93 -12.66
N ASN A 45 -8.18 -1.45 -13.76
CA ASN A 45 -7.94 -2.88 -13.97
C ASN A 45 -6.50 -3.21 -13.55
N VAL A 46 -6.35 -4.18 -12.65
CA VAL A 46 -5.05 -4.51 -12.05
C VAL A 46 -4.74 -6.00 -12.23
N THR A 47 -3.52 -6.35 -12.57
CA THR A 47 -3.00 -7.73 -12.54
C THR A 47 -1.69 -7.76 -11.76
N ALA A 48 -1.59 -8.67 -10.80
CA ALA A 48 -0.37 -8.85 -10.03
C ALA A 48 -0.13 -10.30 -9.66
N THR A 49 1.11 -10.76 -9.74
CA THR A 49 1.53 -12.11 -9.34
C THR A 49 2.33 -12.05 -8.05
N ASN A 50 1.88 -12.79 -7.04
CA ASN A 50 2.52 -12.81 -5.74
C ASN A 50 2.58 -14.21 -5.12
N GLN A 51 3.58 -14.41 -4.27
CA GLN A 51 3.68 -15.59 -3.44
C GLN A 51 2.93 -15.40 -2.13
N ILE A 52 1.91 -16.23 -1.90
CA ILE A 52 1.09 -16.23 -0.69
C ILE A 52 1.31 -17.56 0.04
N GLY A 53 2.18 -17.54 1.05
CA GLY A 53 2.64 -18.76 1.69
C GLY A 53 3.33 -19.69 0.69
N PRO A 54 2.90 -20.96 0.58
CA PRO A 54 3.46 -21.92 -0.39
C PRO A 54 2.90 -21.74 -1.81
N MET A 55 1.89 -20.89 -2.01
CA MET A 55 1.21 -20.72 -3.31
C MET A 55 1.73 -19.49 -4.05
N ASN A 56 2.01 -19.66 -5.33
CA ASN A 56 2.25 -18.57 -6.25
C ASN A 56 0.97 -18.34 -7.07
N ALA A 57 0.44 -17.12 -7.08
CA ALA A 57 -0.84 -16.83 -7.68
C ALA A 57 -0.84 -15.47 -8.39
N THR A 58 -1.37 -15.49 -9.61
CA THR A 58 -1.70 -14.29 -10.35
C THR A 58 -3.14 -13.91 -10.00
N PHE A 59 -3.29 -12.72 -9.51
CA PHE A 59 -4.58 -12.09 -9.25
C PHE A 59 -4.88 -11.06 -10.32
N SER A 60 -6.09 -11.04 -10.74
CA SER A 60 -6.60 -10.09 -11.71
C SER A 60 -7.96 -9.47 -11.28
N GLY A 61 -8.29 -8.08 -11.32
CA GLY A 61 -9.52 -7.42 -10.81
C GLY A 61 -9.73 -5.97 -11.12
N VAL A 62 -10.76 -5.46 -10.52
CA VAL A 62 -11.21 -4.09 -10.70
C VAL A 62 -11.21 -3.35 -9.37
N VAL A 63 -10.65 -2.17 -9.38
CA VAL A 63 -10.72 -1.23 -8.27
C VAL A 63 -11.52 -0.03 -8.71
N THR A 64 -12.45 0.41 -7.87
CA THR A 64 -13.28 1.58 -8.13
C THR A 64 -13.13 2.59 -7.00
N LEU A 65 -12.91 3.85 -7.36
CA LEU A 65 -12.94 4.97 -6.41
C LEU A 65 -14.33 5.57 -6.36
N SER A 66 -14.78 5.88 -5.15
CA SER A 66 -16.06 6.55 -4.85
C SER A 66 -15.89 7.52 -3.70
N ASN A 67 -16.94 8.31 -3.40
CA ASN A 67 -16.93 9.29 -2.30
C ASN A 67 -15.69 10.19 -2.30
N ILE A 68 -15.30 10.66 -3.50
CA ILE A 68 -14.06 11.40 -3.71
C ILE A 68 -14.25 12.85 -3.22
N GLU A 69 -13.46 13.21 -2.21
CA GLU A 69 -13.24 14.59 -1.78
C GLU A 69 -11.80 14.98 -2.11
N GLU A 70 -11.62 15.78 -3.14
CA GLU A 70 -10.30 16.12 -3.70
C GLU A 70 -9.31 16.59 -2.63
N ASN A 71 -8.10 16.03 -2.63
CA ASN A 71 -7.04 16.26 -1.66
C ASN A 71 -7.40 15.93 -0.19
N GLN A 72 -8.50 15.22 0.07
CA GLN A 72 -8.95 14.90 1.43
C GLN A 72 -9.20 13.42 1.65
N SER A 73 -10.13 12.83 0.89
CA SER A 73 -10.54 11.46 1.12
C SER A 73 -11.15 10.79 -0.12
N TYR A 74 -11.19 9.48 -0.12
CA TYR A 74 -11.98 8.66 -1.03
C TYR A 74 -12.23 7.27 -0.41
N THR A 75 -13.26 6.61 -0.92
CA THR A 75 -13.48 5.18 -0.68
C THR A 75 -13.00 4.40 -1.89
N LEU A 76 -12.19 3.40 -1.66
CA LEU A 76 -11.73 2.43 -2.65
C LEU A 76 -12.52 1.15 -2.43
N SER A 77 -13.21 0.67 -3.45
CA SER A 77 -13.88 -0.63 -3.43
C SER A 77 -13.26 -1.53 -4.48
N GLY A 78 -13.26 -2.80 -4.18
CA GLY A 78 -12.66 -3.64 -5.15
C GLY A 78 -12.92 -5.14 -4.96
N GLU A 79 -12.67 -5.89 -6.02
CA GLU A 79 -12.82 -7.33 -6.09
C GLU A 79 -11.76 -7.98 -6.97
N GLY A 80 -11.31 -9.17 -6.61
CA GLY A 80 -10.26 -9.86 -7.32
C GLY A 80 -10.26 -11.38 -7.18
N GLN A 81 -9.78 -12.08 -8.24
CA GLN A 81 -9.80 -13.55 -8.36
C GLN A 81 -8.46 -14.13 -8.80
N SER A 82 -8.19 -15.39 -8.42
CA SER A 82 -7.08 -16.21 -8.89
C SER A 82 -7.46 -17.69 -8.91
N SER A 83 -6.60 -18.55 -9.43
CA SER A 83 -6.79 -20.01 -9.39
C SER A 83 -6.82 -20.59 -7.96
N VAL A 84 -6.43 -19.81 -6.96
CA VAL A 84 -6.34 -20.24 -5.55
C VAL A 84 -7.37 -19.59 -4.63
N GLY A 85 -8.17 -18.65 -5.14
CA GLY A 85 -9.22 -18.02 -4.34
C GLY A 85 -9.55 -16.62 -4.77
N PHE A 86 -10.31 -15.90 -3.94
CA PHE A 86 -10.78 -14.56 -4.20
C PHE A 86 -10.64 -13.68 -2.97
N ALA A 87 -10.70 -12.37 -3.18
CA ALA A 87 -11.00 -11.42 -2.12
C ALA A 87 -11.80 -10.24 -2.66
N ASN A 88 -12.63 -9.65 -1.81
CA ASN A 88 -13.36 -8.42 -2.09
C ASN A 88 -13.40 -7.55 -0.84
N GLY A 89 -13.59 -6.26 -1.02
CA GLY A 89 -13.65 -5.36 0.11
C GLY A 89 -13.67 -3.88 -0.25
N SER A 90 -13.54 -3.07 0.79
CA SER A 90 -13.44 -1.62 0.66
C SER A 90 -12.41 -1.04 1.60
N ALA A 91 -11.89 0.12 1.25
CA ALA A 91 -11.00 0.90 2.09
C ALA A 91 -11.38 2.38 2.04
N ASP A 92 -11.53 2.99 3.20
CA ASP A 92 -11.65 4.43 3.32
C ASP A 92 -10.26 5.02 3.54
N VAL A 93 -9.91 6.02 2.73
CA VAL A 93 -8.61 6.71 2.78
C VAL A 93 -8.85 8.18 3.10
N LYS A 94 -8.09 8.70 4.07
CA LYS A 94 -8.15 10.11 4.47
C LYS A 94 -6.76 10.70 4.62
N LEU A 95 -6.55 11.88 4.06
CA LEU A 95 -5.31 12.65 4.15
C LEU A 95 -5.48 13.81 5.13
N VAL A 96 -4.55 13.94 6.07
CA VAL A 96 -4.46 15.06 7.01
C VAL A 96 -3.06 15.65 6.89
N GLU A 97 -2.96 16.97 6.67
CA GLU A 97 -1.67 17.65 6.60
C GLU A 97 -1.46 18.53 7.80
N GLU A 98 -0.28 18.42 8.40
CA GLU A 98 0.20 19.30 9.46
C GLU A 98 1.67 19.65 9.20
N ASN A 99 1.98 20.94 9.12
CA ASN A 99 3.35 21.46 8.93
C ASN A 99 4.09 20.86 7.72
N GLY A 100 3.39 20.66 6.60
CA GLY A 100 3.96 20.09 5.37
C GLY A 100 4.22 18.58 5.42
N ILE A 101 3.71 17.91 6.45
CA ILE A 101 3.74 16.44 6.60
C ILE A 101 2.32 15.92 6.43
N THR A 102 2.12 15.01 5.50
CA THR A 102 0.83 14.37 5.28
C THR A 102 0.75 13.05 6.03
N THR A 103 -0.29 12.88 6.82
CA THR A 103 -0.68 11.60 7.41
C THR A 103 -1.80 11.00 6.56
N LEU A 104 -1.54 9.86 5.94
CA LEU A 104 -2.53 9.04 5.26
C LEU A 104 -3.11 8.07 6.28
N ASN A 105 -4.40 8.18 6.57
CA ASN A 105 -5.15 7.25 7.42
C ASN A 105 -6.03 6.37 6.53
N TYR A 106 -6.23 5.12 6.95
CA TYR A 106 -7.09 4.20 6.21
C TYR A 106 -7.79 3.22 7.16
N GLU A 107 -8.99 2.83 6.75
CA GLU A 107 -9.79 1.75 7.36
C GLU A 107 -10.21 0.80 6.25
N ILE A 108 -10.02 -0.51 6.48
CA ILE A 108 -10.24 -1.52 5.45
C ILE A 108 -11.13 -2.63 5.98
N GLU A 109 -12.11 -3.03 5.18
CA GLU A 109 -12.86 -4.26 5.35
C GLU A 109 -12.60 -5.18 4.15
N VAL A 110 -12.20 -6.44 4.43
CA VAL A 110 -11.93 -7.41 3.38
C VAL A 110 -12.51 -8.78 3.72
N ASN A 111 -13.02 -9.45 2.70
CA ASN A 111 -13.44 -10.84 2.70
C ASN A 111 -12.55 -11.64 1.76
N VAL A 112 -12.05 -12.79 2.21
CA VAL A 112 -11.15 -13.68 1.47
C VAL A 112 -11.75 -15.07 1.44
N GLY A 113 -11.78 -15.71 0.26
CA GLY A 113 -12.33 -17.05 0.08
C GLY A 113 -11.45 -17.97 -0.78
N GLY A 114 -11.88 -19.21 -0.92
CA GLY A 114 -11.15 -20.22 -1.69
C GLY A 114 -9.98 -20.85 -0.91
N LYS A 115 -9.02 -21.42 -1.64
CA LYS A 115 -7.86 -22.12 -1.06
C LYS A 115 -6.97 -21.20 -0.21
N ILE A 116 -6.85 -19.91 -0.57
CA ILE A 116 -6.07 -18.95 0.22
C ILE A 116 -6.66 -18.70 1.61
N ALA A 117 -7.98 -18.76 1.77
CA ALA A 117 -8.62 -18.61 3.09
C ALA A 117 -8.23 -19.77 4.04
N GLN A 118 -7.92 -20.94 3.50
CA GLN A 118 -7.51 -22.11 4.28
C GLN A 118 -6.10 -21.96 4.91
N LEU A 119 -5.31 -20.99 4.44
CA LEU A 119 -4.00 -20.67 5.05
C LEU A 119 -4.13 -20.05 6.43
N GLY A 120 -5.32 -19.60 6.79
CA GLY A 120 -5.63 -18.98 8.07
C GLY A 120 -5.22 -17.51 8.18
N SER A 121 -5.92 -16.79 9.04
CA SER A 121 -5.81 -15.34 9.20
C SER A 121 -4.38 -14.88 9.57
N ARG A 122 -3.65 -15.68 10.35
CA ARG A 122 -2.28 -15.31 10.77
C ARG A 122 -1.32 -15.20 9.58
N LEU A 123 -1.39 -16.14 8.64
CA LEU A 123 -0.53 -16.14 7.45
C LEU A 123 -0.97 -15.03 6.49
N ILE A 124 -2.27 -14.90 6.26
CA ILE A 124 -2.85 -13.84 5.43
C ILE A 124 -2.44 -12.45 5.95
N ASN A 125 -2.56 -12.21 7.26
CA ASN A 125 -2.12 -10.96 7.88
C ASN A 125 -0.63 -10.68 7.71
N GLY A 126 0.21 -11.72 7.79
CA GLY A 126 1.66 -11.61 7.57
C GLY A 126 2.01 -11.20 6.13
N VAL A 127 1.34 -11.80 5.14
CA VAL A 127 1.50 -11.44 3.73
C VAL A 127 1.02 -10.02 3.49
N ALA A 128 -0.15 -9.69 4.01
CA ALA A 128 -0.72 -8.37 3.93
C ALA A 128 0.24 -7.30 4.45
N LYS A 129 0.80 -7.49 5.65
CA LYS A 129 1.80 -6.58 6.22
C LYS A 129 3.00 -6.39 5.31
N LYS A 130 3.59 -7.49 4.80
CA LYS A 130 4.76 -7.43 3.93
C LYS A 130 4.50 -6.64 2.64
N MET A 131 3.32 -6.82 2.04
CA MET A 131 2.91 -6.08 0.85
C MET A 131 2.74 -4.59 1.12
N SER A 132 2.20 -4.22 2.29
CA SER A 132 2.09 -2.82 2.70
C SER A 132 3.42 -2.14 2.91
N ASP A 133 4.28 -2.79 3.67
CA ASP A 133 5.61 -2.25 3.94
C ASP A 133 6.33 -1.97 2.61
N TYR A 134 6.18 -2.85 1.63
CA TYR A 134 6.71 -2.66 0.28
C TYR A 134 6.06 -1.47 -0.43
N PHE A 135 4.72 -1.42 -0.48
CA PHE A 135 3.98 -0.36 -1.16
C PHE A 135 4.36 1.02 -0.63
N PHE A 136 4.24 1.23 0.67
CA PHE A 136 4.48 2.56 1.23
C PHE A 136 5.95 2.93 1.26
N GLY A 137 6.86 1.97 1.39
CA GLY A 137 8.27 2.21 1.19
C GLY A 137 8.55 2.77 -0.21
N ARG A 138 8.06 2.09 -1.24
CA ARG A 138 8.19 2.55 -2.64
C ARG A 138 7.44 3.84 -2.91
N PHE A 139 6.24 3.99 -2.37
CA PHE A 139 5.44 5.20 -2.52
C PHE A 139 6.15 6.41 -1.90
N ALA A 140 6.67 6.27 -0.69
CA ALA A 140 7.45 7.33 -0.04
C ALA A 140 8.69 7.72 -0.86
N ASP A 141 9.43 6.73 -1.39
CA ASP A 141 10.59 6.98 -2.26
C ASP A 141 10.22 7.78 -3.53
N LEU A 142 9.06 7.48 -4.11
CA LEU A 142 8.62 8.11 -5.36
C LEU A 142 8.02 9.51 -5.15
N VAL A 143 7.39 9.77 -4.01
CA VAL A 143 6.74 11.07 -3.73
C VAL A 143 7.63 12.02 -2.94
N SER A 144 8.62 11.54 -2.20
CA SER A 144 9.56 12.40 -1.49
C SER A 144 10.49 13.10 -2.47
N PRO A 145 10.73 14.41 -2.34
CA PRO A 145 11.75 15.07 -3.15
C PRO A 145 13.08 14.39 -2.87
N ILE A 146 13.76 13.96 -3.95
CA ILE A 146 15.11 13.42 -3.86
C ILE A 146 16.01 14.56 -3.36
N THR A 147 16.29 14.59 -2.07
CA THR A 147 17.41 15.36 -1.55
C THR A 147 18.66 14.63 -2.07
N LYS A 148 19.14 15.02 -3.24
CA LYS A 148 20.50 14.67 -3.69
C LYS A 148 21.47 15.40 -2.77
N GLU A 149 21.66 14.91 -1.56
CA GLU A 149 22.90 15.18 -0.85
C GLU A 149 23.99 14.35 -1.51
N GLU A 150 24.84 15.07 -2.18
CA GLU A 150 26.05 14.61 -2.83
C GLU A 150 26.85 13.72 -1.89
N LYS A 151 27.07 12.47 -2.28
CA LYS A 151 28.26 11.74 -1.82
C LYS A 151 29.49 12.47 -2.35
N LYS A 152 29.94 13.50 -1.65
CA LYS A 152 31.30 13.98 -1.77
C LYS A 152 32.18 13.13 -0.85
N THR A 153 32.99 12.33 -1.50
CA THR A 153 34.22 11.70 -1.00
C THR A 153 35.03 12.68 -0.17
N GLY A 154 35.46 12.27 1.01
CA GLY A 154 36.46 13.03 1.76
C GLY A 154 36.72 12.52 3.18
N THR A 155 37.64 11.60 3.30
CA THR A 155 38.71 11.49 4.32
C THR A 155 38.36 11.62 5.81
N ILE A 156 38.69 10.57 6.47
CA ILE A 156 38.90 10.25 7.90
C ILE A 156 39.34 11.45 8.77
N THR A 157 38.69 11.68 9.93
CA THR A 157 39.34 11.80 11.25
C THR A 157 38.33 11.94 12.42
N GLU A 158 38.48 11.00 13.36
CA GLU A 158 38.22 11.04 14.80
C GLU A 158 36.97 11.58 15.51
N LYS A 159 36.35 10.61 16.17
CA LYS A 159 35.80 10.61 17.55
C LYS A 159 35.07 11.86 18.05
N LYS A 160 33.72 11.73 18.21
CA LYS A 160 33.06 12.04 19.47
C LYS A 160 31.81 11.18 19.69
N ARG A 161 31.80 10.42 20.78
CA ARG A 161 30.66 9.69 21.34
C ARG A 161 29.53 10.69 21.61
N VAL A 162 28.39 10.53 20.95
CA VAL A 162 27.12 11.05 21.44
C VAL A 162 26.20 9.85 21.65
N LYS A 163 25.67 9.76 22.85
CA LYS A 163 24.77 8.68 23.31
C LYS A 163 23.59 8.51 22.39
N GLU A 164 23.40 7.29 21.86
CA GLU A 164 22.15 6.81 21.34
C GLU A 164 21.09 6.81 22.44
N ILE A 165 20.15 7.72 22.34
CA ILE A 165 18.90 7.62 23.08
C ILE A 165 18.02 6.65 22.29
N LYS A 166 17.80 5.47 22.86
CA LYS A 166 16.94 4.42 22.35
C LYS A 166 15.51 4.95 22.15
N SER A 167 15.12 5.21 20.90
CA SER A 167 13.71 5.37 20.51
C SER A 167 13.15 4.05 19.97
N ASN A 168 13.24 2.99 20.78
CA ASN A 168 12.88 1.63 20.35
C ASN A 168 11.48 1.17 20.79
N PHE A 169 10.57 2.07 21.20
CA PHE A 169 9.28 1.62 21.74
C PHE A 169 8.03 2.03 20.97
N LEU A 170 8.09 2.92 19.98
CA LEU A 170 6.89 3.33 19.23
C LEU A 170 6.71 2.66 17.85
N ASN A 171 7.72 1.95 17.36
CA ASN A 171 7.70 1.46 15.96
C ASN A 171 7.02 0.09 15.77
N LYS A 172 6.54 -0.56 16.83
CA LYS A 172 6.06 -1.95 16.74
C LYS A 172 4.62 -2.12 16.27
N TYR A 173 3.80 -1.06 16.30
CA TYR A 173 2.37 -1.13 15.98
C TYR A 173 1.96 -0.39 14.70
N ILE A 174 2.86 0.38 14.09
CA ILE A 174 2.56 1.23 12.93
C ILE A 174 2.51 0.43 11.62
N TYR A 175 3.12 -0.76 11.57
CA TYR A 175 3.37 -1.50 10.32
C TYR A 175 2.34 -2.56 9.94
N SER A 176 1.30 -2.80 10.75
CA SER A 176 0.45 -3.99 10.55
C SER A 176 -0.73 -3.81 9.59
N ALA A 177 -1.04 -2.60 9.18
CA ALA A 177 -2.34 -2.32 8.58
C ALA A 177 -2.35 -2.01 7.07
N ILE A 178 -1.21 -1.76 6.48
CA ILE A 178 -1.10 -1.26 5.10
C ILE A 178 -1.03 -2.37 4.04
N GLY A 179 -0.63 -3.60 4.43
CA GLY A 179 -0.60 -4.79 3.58
C GLY A 179 -1.91 -5.20 2.98
N ILE A 180 -2.96 -4.69 3.53
CA ILE A 180 -4.31 -5.07 3.14
C ILE A 180 -4.88 -4.17 2.08
N LEU A 181 -4.46 -2.92 1.99
CA LEU A 181 -4.79 -2.10 0.82
C LEU A 181 -4.24 -2.74 -0.47
N ILE A 182 -3.08 -3.38 -0.38
CA ILE A 182 -2.47 -4.09 -1.51
C ILE A 182 -3.07 -5.48 -1.69
N LEU A 183 -3.45 -6.18 -0.61
CA LEU A 183 -4.25 -7.40 -0.73
C LEU A 183 -5.63 -7.10 -1.29
N LEU A 184 -6.25 -5.96 -0.99
CA LEU A 184 -7.46 -5.51 -1.67
C LEU A 184 -7.18 -5.28 -3.15
N VAL A 185 -6.14 -4.57 -3.52
CA VAL A 185 -5.79 -4.34 -4.94
C VAL A 185 -5.40 -5.65 -5.63
N VAL A 186 -4.70 -6.56 -4.96
CA VAL A 186 -4.30 -7.88 -5.49
C VAL A 186 -5.41 -8.94 -5.32
N ALA A 187 -6.25 -8.79 -4.31
CA ALA A 187 -7.37 -9.70 -4.05
C ALA A 187 -8.67 -9.30 -4.76
N ILE A 188 -8.73 -8.10 -5.26
CA ILE A 188 -9.90 -7.48 -5.87
C ILE A 188 -10.20 -8.03 -7.28
N PHE A 189 -9.30 -8.70 -7.88
CA PHE A 189 -9.38 -9.05 -9.28
C PHE A 189 -10.01 -10.39 -9.63
N TYR A 190 -10.65 -11.11 -8.77
CA TYR A 190 -11.09 -12.47 -9.10
C TYR A 190 -12.58 -12.71 -9.41
N ILE A 191 -13.49 -11.76 -9.28
CA ILE A 191 -14.92 -12.07 -9.43
C ILE A 191 -15.50 -11.79 -10.84
N VAL A 192 -14.82 -11.05 -11.71
CA VAL A 192 -15.40 -10.58 -12.98
C VAL A 192 -15.08 -11.48 -14.18
N SER A 193 -14.31 -12.56 -14.02
CA SER A 193 -14.07 -13.50 -15.13
C SER A 193 -14.95 -14.76 -14.99
N ARG A 194 -16.30 -14.54 -15.09
CA ARG A 194 -17.25 -15.60 -15.46
C ARG A 194 -18.37 -15.08 -16.31
#